data_8969090a094e45943765c608610fa541
#
_entry.id   8969090a094e45943765c608610fa541
#
_cell.length_a   1.000
_cell.length_b   1.000
_cell.length_c   1.000
_cell.angle_alpha   90.00
_cell.angle_beta   90.00
_cell.angle_gamma   90.00
#
_symmetry.space_group_name_H-M   'P 1'
#
loop_
_entity.id
_entity.type
_entity.pdbx_description
1 polymer ?
#
loop_
_entity_poly.entity_id
_entity_poly.type
_entity_poly.pdbx_seq_one_letter_code
_entity_poly.pdbx_strand_id
1 'polypeptide(L)'
;MLMKRYAKWAGITVLTPLVLILLLSILLYLPPVQNWAVKQVAAYASESTGMDISVKQVRLVFPLKLGVEGVKVLQPIDSLKNSPNLALRNKRDTVADIQKMVVDVQLLPLFESQVMVDELNFTQMKVNTTNFIHEARIKGNVGNLRLKAHGIDLGKEKVRVNHALLADARLSVELSDTVPPDTTPSTNFWKVNIEKLKLKNTDFVLHMPGDTLQVNAYFGDAVAQTTYLDLYKGLYQIGHLDWKKGKVNYDQNYIRPVSGMDFNHIALAALTLKADSFYYCDSKIDVKIREAQFKEKSGLQVDQLYGRFVMDSVKLQLPDICLRTPYSQLQATVDMDMNAFDEVKPGKLVAQLKGTLGRSDLFLFSGDAFPGAMKKKWPFYPMKIEGSFKGNMQQASFSGLKLSLPTAFELSADGKLGNLTDMNRLKANVDLNARTYHLDFITAMLDPSLMQEIRVPSGIGIRGNIQADGSRYATRLAITEGRGRMRVDAKIDVKTRKDGSIDMNRLAYQAKIQAHNIQAKHFLPKQDLHSFTGSLEAKGVGTDVLSPRTRLQAKAQVNQIQ
;
A
#
# COMPACT_ATOMS: atom_id res chain seq x y z
N MET A 1 -27.89 -28.11 -79.37
CA MET A 1 -26.45 -27.81 -79.44
C MET A 1 -26.04 -26.53 -78.67
N LEU A 2 -26.89 -25.57 -78.54
CA LEU A 2 -26.63 -24.29 -77.83
C LEU A 2 -26.42 -24.45 -76.32
N MET A 3 -27.19 -25.29 -75.60
CA MET A 3 -27.06 -25.45 -74.15
C MET A 3 -25.71 -26.03 -73.67
N LYS A 4 -25.05 -26.90 -74.47
CA LYS A 4 -23.69 -27.39 -74.17
C LYS A 4 -22.63 -26.33 -74.30
N ARG A 5 -22.82 -25.30 -75.14
CA ARG A 5 -21.89 -24.19 -75.30
C ARG A 5 -22.00 -23.21 -74.10
N TYR A 6 -23.18 -22.90 -73.62
CA TYR A 6 -23.40 -22.05 -72.45
C TYR A 6 -22.89 -22.70 -71.18
N ALA A 7 -23.06 -24.02 -70.99
CA ALA A 7 -22.52 -24.77 -69.84
C ALA A 7 -20.95 -24.75 -69.83
N LYS A 8 -20.32 -24.85 -71.01
CA LYS A 8 -18.87 -24.73 -71.13
C LYS A 8 -18.36 -23.33 -70.77
N TRP A 9 -19.03 -22.28 -71.27
CA TRP A 9 -18.66 -20.90 -70.94
C TRP A 9 -18.92 -20.55 -69.48
N ALA A 10 -20.00 -21.00 -68.91
CA ALA A 10 -20.31 -20.83 -67.50
C ALA A 10 -19.29 -21.55 -66.59
N GLY A 11 -18.88 -22.79 -67.01
CA GLY A 11 -17.82 -23.52 -66.31
C GLY A 11 -16.47 -22.79 -66.36
N ILE A 12 -16.09 -22.25 -67.54
CA ILE A 12 -14.85 -21.48 -67.71
C ILE A 12 -14.90 -20.19 -66.87
N THR A 13 -16.02 -19.48 -66.89
CA THR A 13 -16.19 -18.22 -66.14
C THR A 13 -16.09 -18.40 -64.63
N VAL A 14 -16.51 -19.56 -64.09
CA VAL A 14 -16.43 -19.88 -62.65
C VAL A 14 -15.08 -20.54 -62.34
N LEU A 15 -14.50 -21.37 -63.24
CA LEU A 15 -13.25 -22.08 -62.98
C LEU A 15 -12.02 -21.15 -63.12
N THR A 16 -12.07 -20.18 -64.02
CA THR A 16 -10.96 -19.26 -64.24
C THR A 16 -10.59 -18.42 -63.00
N PRO A 17 -11.53 -17.78 -62.26
CA PRO A 17 -11.18 -17.10 -61.03
C PRO A 17 -10.72 -18.05 -59.93
N LEU A 18 -11.27 -19.29 -59.87
CA LEU A 18 -10.86 -20.29 -58.90
C LEU A 18 -9.42 -20.78 -59.16
N VAL A 19 -9.07 -21.04 -60.42
CA VAL A 19 -7.70 -21.40 -60.84
C VAL A 19 -6.74 -20.20 -60.66
N LEU A 20 -7.19 -18.99 -60.89
CA LEU A 20 -6.39 -17.76 -60.65
C LEU A 20 -6.12 -17.59 -59.15
N ILE A 21 -7.11 -17.80 -58.30
CA ILE A 21 -6.96 -17.77 -56.85
C ILE A 21 -6.00 -18.88 -56.37
N LEU A 22 -6.12 -20.07 -56.93
CA LEU A 22 -5.24 -21.17 -56.61
C LEU A 22 -3.79 -20.89 -57.03
N LEU A 23 -3.59 -20.33 -58.24
CA LEU A 23 -2.27 -19.92 -58.73
C LEU A 23 -1.68 -18.80 -57.91
N LEU A 24 -2.47 -17.79 -57.57
CA LEU A 24 -2.07 -16.71 -56.66
C LEU A 24 -1.70 -17.23 -55.26
N SER A 25 -2.49 -18.20 -54.76
CA SER A 25 -2.17 -18.84 -53.49
C SER A 25 -0.85 -19.61 -53.56
N ILE A 26 -0.61 -20.37 -54.62
CA ILE A 26 0.67 -21.06 -54.83
C ILE A 26 1.83 -20.06 -54.97
N LEU A 27 1.63 -18.95 -55.68
CA LEU A 27 2.62 -17.89 -55.88
C LEU A 27 3.02 -17.27 -54.51
N LEU A 28 2.07 -17.05 -53.63
CA LEU A 28 2.30 -16.53 -52.29
C LEU A 28 3.12 -17.51 -51.39
N TYR A 29 3.12 -18.82 -51.71
CA TYR A 29 3.94 -19.80 -51.00
C TYR A 29 5.38 -19.88 -51.52
N LEU A 30 5.72 -19.20 -52.65
CA LEU A 30 7.07 -19.17 -53.16
C LEU A 30 8.00 -18.30 -52.30
N PRO A 31 9.14 -18.81 -51.81
CA PRO A 31 10.05 -18.09 -50.92
C PRO A 31 10.50 -16.72 -51.46
N PRO A 32 10.78 -16.52 -52.78
CA PRO A 32 11.15 -15.22 -53.31
C PRO A 32 10.05 -14.15 -53.16
N VAL A 33 8.78 -14.57 -53.37
CA VAL A 33 7.61 -13.67 -53.24
C VAL A 33 7.39 -13.29 -51.80
N GLN A 34 7.51 -14.25 -50.89
CA GLN A 34 7.42 -14.02 -49.44
C GLN A 34 8.52 -13.04 -48.99
N ASN A 35 9.76 -13.26 -49.39
CA ASN A 35 10.89 -12.40 -49.03
C ASN A 35 10.72 -10.98 -49.58
N TRP A 36 10.19 -10.84 -50.81
CA TRP A 36 9.89 -9.54 -51.37
C TRP A 36 8.79 -8.81 -50.56
N ALA A 37 7.66 -9.47 -50.31
CA ALA A 37 6.55 -8.88 -49.56
C ALA A 37 6.99 -8.40 -48.15
N VAL A 38 7.83 -9.17 -47.51
CA VAL A 38 8.36 -8.83 -46.17
C VAL A 38 9.29 -7.66 -46.17
N LYS A 39 10.16 -7.57 -47.17
CA LYS A 39 11.01 -6.38 -47.34
C LYS A 39 10.17 -5.11 -47.50
N GLN A 40 9.03 -5.18 -48.22
CA GLN A 40 8.11 -4.06 -48.37
C GLN A 40 7.44 -3.69 -47.03
N VAL A 41 6.92 -4.70 -46.31
CA VAL A 41 6.29 -4.48 -44.99
C VAL A 41 7.29 -3.94 -43.99
N ALA A 42 8.51 -4.47 -43.95
CA ALA A 42 9.56 -3.99 -43.04
C ALA A 42 9.98 -2.55 -43.40
N ALA A 43 10.11 -2.21 -44.68
CA ALA A 43 10.40 -0.86 -45.14
C ALA A 43 9.29 0.13 -44.75
N TYR A 44 8.02 -0.24 -44.98
CA TYR A 44 6.86 0.56 -44.57
C TYR A 44 6.81 0.76 -43.04
N ALA A 45 7.03 -0.30 -42.30
CA ALA A 45 7.04 -0.22 -40.82
C ALA A 45 8.23 0.64 -40.33
N SER A 46 9.39 0.54 -40.97
CA SER A 46 10.56 1.40 -40.67
C SER A 46 10.27 2.86 -40.91
N GLU A 47 9.67 3.18 -42.03
CA GLU A 47 9.30 4.54 -42.40
C GLU A 47 8.24 5.12 -41.45
N SER A 48 7.21 4.33 -41.13
CA SER A 48 6.11 4.75 -40.25
C SER A 48 6.53 4.94 -38.79
N THR A 49 7.55 4.21 -38.31
CA THR A 49 7.99 4.26 -36.93
C THR A 49 9.27 5.06 -36.69
N GLY A 50 9.99 5.41 -37.77
CA GLY A 50 11.33 6.02 -37.70
C GLY A 50 12.40 5.07 -37.12
N MET A 51 12.12 3.76 -37.04
CA MET A 51 13.03 2.73 -36.56
C MET A 51 13.51 1.85 -37.70
N ASP A 52 14.72 1.32 -37.58
CA ASP A 52 15.25 0.36 -38.55
C ASP A 52 14.76 -1.05 -38.22
N ILE A 53 13.80 -1.55 -39.00
CA ILE A 53 13.21 -2.89 -38.77
C ILE A 53 13.79 -3.86 -39.80
N SER A 54 14.41 -4.93 -39.33
CA SER A 54 14.95 -6.02 -40.14
C SER A 54 14.35 -7.35 -39.78
N VAL A 55 14.14 -8.19 -40.79
CA VAL A 55 13.56 -9.54 -40.64
C VAL A 55 14.47 -10.53 -41.35
N LYS A 56 14.87 -11.59 -40.64
CA LYS A 56 15.77 -12.61 -41.15
C LYS A 56 15.07 -13.55 -42.13
N GLN A 57 13.89 -14.04 -41.78
CA GLN A 57 13.15 -15.01 -42.58
C GLN A 57 11.66 -14.88 -42.34
N VAL A 58 10.88 -15.13 -43.39
CA VAL A 58 9.44 -15.23 -43.33
C VAL A 58 8.98 -16.51 -43.99
N ARG A 59 7.96 -17.12 -43.39
CA ARG A 59 7.31 -18.32 -43.91
C ARG A 59 5.80 -18.12 -43.83
N LEU A 60 5.12 -18.46 -44.89
CA LEU A 60 3.67 -18.58 -44.83
C LEU A 60 3.33 -19.95 -44.21
N VAL A 61 2.53 -19.94 -43.12
CA VAL A 61 2.06 -21.12 -42.44
C VAL A 61 0.59 -21.31 -42.80
N PHE A 62 0.23 -22.55 -43.26
CA PHE A 62 -1.16 -22.84 -43.58
C PHE A 62 -2.09 -22.60 -42.38
N PRO A 63 -3.32 -22.03 -42.53
CA PRO A 63 -3.98 -21.67 -43.78
C PRO A 63 -3.65 -20.26 -44.32
N LEU A 64 -3.03 -19.34 -43.61
CA LEU A 64 -2.62 -17.99 -44.11
C LEU A 64 -1.96 -17.18 -42.98
N LYS A 65 -1.28 -17.86 -42.04
CA LYS A 65 -0.52 -17.21 -40.99
C LYS A 65 0.88 -16.85 -41.46
N LEU A 66 1.35 -15.66 -41.12
CA LEU A 66 2.69 -15.21 -41.42
C LEU A 66 3.63 -15.55 -40.27
N GLY A 67 4.50 -16.51 -40.47
CA GLY A 67 5.57 -16.83 -39.51
C GLY A 67 6.80 -15.98 -39.83
N VAL A 68 7.26 -15.20 -38.88
CA VAL A 68 8.41 -14.28 -39.02
C VAL A 68 9.48 -14.68 -38.02
N GLU A 69 10.70 -14.89 -38.45
CA GLU A 69 11.82 -15.29 -37.63
C GLU A 69 12.95 -14.24 -37.67
N GLY A 70 13.52 -13.94 -36.49
CA GLY A 70 14.65 -13.04 -36.33
C GLY A 70 14.30 -11.60 -36.66
N VAL A 71 13.26 -11.05 -36.08
CA VAL A 71 12.92 -9.64 -36.17
C VAL A 71 13.79 -8.83 -35.24
N LYS A 72 14.52 -7.86 -35.82
CA LYS A 72 15.28 -6.89 -35.01
C LYS A 72 14.77 -5.49 -35.32
N VAL A 73 14.54 -4.74 -34.24
CA VAL A 73 14.17 -3.33 -34.29
C VAL A 73 15.32 -2.53 -33.70
N LEU A 74 15.86 -1.63 -34.48
CA LEU A 74 16.99 -0.79 -34.12
C LEU A 74 16.53 0.67 -34.05
N GLN A 75 17.04 1.41 -33.06
CA GLN A 75 16.74 2.83 -32.86
C GLN A 75 18.02 3.66 -32.81
N PRO A 76 18.03 4.91 -33.34
CA PRO A 76 19.11 5.84 -33.07
C PRO A 76 19.31 6.09 -31.58
N ILE A 77 20.54 6.25 -31.15
CA ILE A 77 20.85 6.58 -29.76
C ILE A 77 20.78 8.11 -29.62
N ASP A 78 19.82 8.62 -28.83
CA ASP A 78 19.56 10.05 -28.68
C ASP A 78 20.78 10.84 -28.21
N SER A 79 21.54 10.32 -27.25
CA SER A 79 22.77 10.95 -26.75
C SER A 79 23.86 11.10 -27.81
N LEU A 80 23.79 10.35 -28.89
CA LEU A 80 24.78 10.37 -30.00
C LEU A 80 24.27 11.11 -31.25
N LYS A 81 23.02 11.53 -31.32
CA LYS A 81 22.43 12.23 -32.47
C LYS A 81 23.22 13.48 -32.89
N ASN A 82 23.72 14.23 -31.93
CA ASN A 82 24.47 15.47 -32.13
C ASN A 82 25.98 15.27 -32.07
N SER A 83 26.48 14.04 -32.10
CA SER A 83 27.93 13.77 -32.09
C SER A 83 28.58 14.33 -33.34
N PRO A 84 29.74 15.02 -33.23
CA PRO A 84 30.52 15.46 -34.39
C PRO A 84 31.09 14.29 -35.19
N ASN A 85 31.23 13.11 -34.58
CA ASN A 85 31.70 11.90 -35.23
C ASN A 85 30.53 11.19 -35.95
N LEU A 86 30.57 11.13 -37.26
CA LEU A 86 29.54 10.51 -38.10
C LEU A 86 29.32 9.02 -37.78
N ALA A 87 30.39 8.29 -37.46
CA ALA A 87 30.28 6.87 -37.08
C ALA A 87 29.51 6.66 -35.77
N LEU A 88 29.67 7.54 -34.79
CA LEU A 88 28.92 7.53 -33.56
C LEU A 88 27.46 7.94 -33.78
N ARG A 89 27.21 8.99 -34.57
CA ARG A 89 25.86 9.46 -34.91
C ARG A 89 25.02 8.41 -35.62
N ASN A 90 25.66 7.57 -36.42
CA ASN A 90 25.00 6.48 -37.16
C ASN A 90 24.86 5.20 -36.34
N LYS A 91 25.37 5.16 -35.08
CA LYS A 91 25.24 4.00 -34.23
C LYS A 91 23.77 3.78 -33.87
N ARG A 92 23.33 2.53 -33.95
CA ARG A 92 21.98 2.07 -33.62
C ARG A 92 22.07 1.09 -32.48
N ASP A 93 21.03 1.09 -31.67
CA ASP A 93 20.89 0.10 -30.59
C ASP A 93 19.66 -0.78 -30.81
N THR A 94 19.70 -2.00 -30.29
CA THR A 94 18.62 -2.96 -30.45
C THR A 94 17.54 -2.68 -29.43
N VAL A 95 16.38 -2.19 -29.89
CA VAL A 95 15.20 -1.94 -29.07
C VAL A 95 14.41 -3.22 -28.83
N ALA A 96 14.29 -4.05 -29.87
CA ALA A 96 13.64 -5.36 -29.77
C ALA A 96 14.38 -6.41 -30.61
N ASP A 97 14.55 -7.59 -30.05
CA ASP A 97 15.06 -8.79 -30.72
C ASP A 97 14.05 -9.92 -30.48
N ILE A 98 13.34 -10.32 -31.52
CA ILE A 98 12.26 -11.29 -31.48
C ILE A 98 12.71 -12.51 -32.26
N GLN A 99 12.87 -13.64 -31.55
CA GLN A 99 13.33 -14.85 -32.21
C GLN A 99 12.27 -15.42 -33.16
N LYS A 100 11.01 -15.46 -32.73
CA LYS A 100 9.90 -15.97 -33.53
C LYS A 100 8.63 -15.16 -33.28
N MET A 101 7.99 -14.75 -34.35
CA MET A 101 6.69 -14.10 -34.34
C MET A 101 5.77 -14.82 -35.34
N VAL A 102 4.56 -15.12 -34.95
CA VAL A 102 3.51 -15.62 -35.85
C VAL A 102 2.36 -14.63 -35.84
N VAL A 103 2.00 -14.15 -37.00
CA VAL A 103 0.91 -13.18 -37.20
C VAL A 103 -0.17 -13.80 -38.05
N ASP A 104 -1.40 -13.75 -37.60
CA ASP A 104 -2.59 -14.10 -38.37
C ASP A 104 -3.23 -12.80 -38.86
N VAL A 105 -3.26 -12.62 -40.16
CA VAL A 105 -3.71 -11.36 -40.79
C VAL A 105 -4.96 -11.65 -41.62
N GLN A 106 -5.97 -10.78 -41.51
CA GLN A 106 -7.16 -10.83 -42.35
C GLN A 106 -6.84 -10.37 -43.75
N LEU A 107 -7.17 -11.21 -44.74
CA LEU A 107 -6.84 -10.93 -46.16
C LEU A 107 -7.75 -9.88 -46.78
N LEU A 108 -9.05 -9.91 -46.51
CA LEU A 108 -10.03 -9.01 -47.13
C LEU A 108 -9.72 -7.52 -46.87
N PRO A 109 -9.43 -7.11 -45.61
CA PRO A 109 -9.06 -5.73 -45.30
C PRO A 109 -7.75 -5.26 -46.00
N LEU A 110 -6.83 -6.20 -46.30
CA LEU A 110 -5.58 -5.83 -47.04
C LEU A 110 -5.88 -5.26 -48.44
N PHE A 111 -6.94 -5.70 -49.11
CA PHE A 111 -7.34 -5.13 -50.41
C PHE A 111 -7.87 -3.69 -50.29
N GLU A 112 -8.27 -3.30 -49.08
CA GLU A 112 -8.70 -1.94 -48.74
C GLU A 112 -7.58 -1.11 -48.08
N SER A 113 -6.34 -1.56 -48.17
CA SER A 113 -5.16 -0.95 -47.52
C SER A 113 -5.27 -0.89 -45.99
N GLN A 114 -6.08 -1.76 -45.40
CA GLN A 114 -6.23 -1.89 -43.93
C GLN A 114 -5.52 -3.16 -43.45
N VAL A 115 -4.67 -3.03 -42.44
CA VAL A 115 -4.02 -4.17 -41.80
C VAL A 115 -4.79 -4.56 -40.54
N MET A 116 -5.53 -5.65 -40.61
CA MET A 116 -6.23 -6.21 -39.49
C MET A 116 -5.59 -7.52 -39.05
N VAL A 117 -5.26 -7.63 -37.77
CA VAL A 117 -4.54 -8.78 -37.19
C VAL A 117 -5.46 -9.48 -36.20
N ASP A 118 -5.65 -10.81 -36.38
CA ASP A 118 -6.47 -11.63 -35.51
C ASP A 118 -5.66 -12.29 -34.38
N GLU A 119 -4.44 -12.71 -34.67
CA GLU A 119 -3.58 -13.36 -33.67
C GLU A 119 -2.12 -12.91 -33.82
N LEU A 120 -1.50 -12.58 -32.70
CA LEU A 120 -0.06 -12.32 -32.58
C LEU A 120 0.54 -13.24 -31.54
N ASN A 121 1.55 -14.00 -31.93
CA ASN A 121 2.31 -14.85 -31.02
C ASN A 121 3.79 -14.47 -31.11
N PHE A 122 4.36 -14.02 -30.00
CA PHE A 122 5.79 -13.78 -29.86
C PHE A 122 6.39 -14.86 -28.97
N THR A 123 7.50 -15.40 -29.41
CA THR A 123 8.27 -16.37 -28.64
C THR A 123 9.71 -15.88 -28.51
N GLN A 124 10.22 -15.82 -27.30
CA GLN A 124 11.55 -15.33 -26.96
C GLN A 124 11.83 -13.94 -27.54
N MET A 125 11.24 -12.94 -26.91
CA MET A 125 11.42 -11.54 -27.24
C MET A 125 12.28 -10.86 -26.15
N LYS A 126 13.30 -10.12 -26.59
CA LYS A 126 14.06 -9.18 -25.75
C LYS A 126 13.64 -7.77 -26.09
N VAL A 127 13.40 -6.95 -25.10
CA VAL A 127 13.09 -5.54 -25.24
C VAL A 127 14.11 -4.73 -24.45
N ASN A 128 14.64 -3.69 -25.06
CA ASN A 128 15.53 -2.74 -24.41
C ASN A 128 15.41 -1.38 -25.11
N THR A 129 14.52 -0.55 -24.62
CA THR A 129 14.44 0.83 -25.12
C THR A 129 15.67 1.58 -24.62
N THR A 130 16.56 1.96 -25.55
CA THR A 130 17.79 2.69 -25.22
C THR A 130 17.54 4.14 -24.86
N ASN A 131 16.47 4.71 -25.41
CA ASN A 131 15.98 6.04 -25.12
C ASN A 131 14.76 5.95 -24.20
N PHE A 132 14.54 6.99 -23.41
CA PHE A 132 13.28 7.13 -22.68
C PHE A 132 12.15 7.45 -23.66
N ILE A 133 11.04 6.73 -23.53
CA ILE A 133 9.80 6.97 -24.27
C ILE A 133 8.81 7.49 -23.23
N HIS A 134 8.36 8.73 -23.36
CA HIS A 134 7.51 9.36 -22.36
C HIS A 134 8.06 9.19 -20.92
N GLU A 135 9.33 9.56 -20.72
CA GLU A 135 10.02 9.49 -19.43
C GLU A 135 10.29 8.07 -18.91
N ALA A 136 9.95 7.04 -19.65
CA ALA A 136 10.13 5.65 -19.25
C ALA A 136 11.11 4.91 -20.17
N ARG A 137 11.94 4.05 -19.58
CA ARG A 137 12.79 3.08 -20.29
C ARG A 137 12.33 1.67 -19.91
N ILE A 138 12.08 0.84 -20.92
CA ILE A 138 11.61 -0.52 -20.73
C ILE A 138 12.71 -1.50 -21.12
N LYS A 139 13.05 -2.42 -20.24
CA LYS A 139 13.98 -3.53 -20.47
C LYS A 139 13.34 -4.83 -20.07
N GLY A 140 13.61 -5.91 -20.79
CA GLY A 140 13.16 -7.21 -20.34
C GLY A 140 13.23 -8.32 -21.36
N ASN A 141 12.87 -9.49 -20.87
CA ASN A 141 12.76 -10.70 -21.67
C ASN A 141 11.33 -11.23 -21.52
N VAL A 142 10.75 -11.66 -22.61
CA VAL A 142 9.42 -12.26 -22.69
C VAL A 142 9.55 -13.64 -23.31
N GLY A 143 9.22 -14.69 -22.58
CA GLY A 143 9.22 -16.05 -23.09
C GLY A 143 8.10 -16.26 -24.09
N ASN A 144 6.89 -15.88 -23.74
CA ASN A 144 5.72 -16.03 -24.60
C ASN A 144 4.74 -14.86 -24.40
N LEU A 145 4.39 -14.20 -25.50
CA LEU A 145 3.27 -13.25 -25.55
C LEU A 145 2.31 -13.68 -26.65
N ARG A 146 1.08 -14.02 -26.26
CA ARG A 146 0.03 -14.37 -27.21
C ARG A 146 -1.13 -13.40 -27.08
N LEU A 147 -1.52 -12.82 -28.20
CA LEU A 147 -2.65 -11.90 -28.31
C LEU A 147 -3.64 -12.49 -29.35
N LYS A 148 -4.88 -12.69 -28.94
CA LYS A 148 -6.00 -12.94 -29.84
C LYS A 148 -6.85 -11.68 -29.89
N ALA A 149 -6.82 -11.01 -31.02
CA ALA A 149 -7.44 -9.72 -31.23
C ALA A 149 -8.74 -9.85 -32.03
N HIS A 150 -9.67 -8.93 -31.83
CA HIS A 150 -10.84 -8.76 -32.68
C HIS A 150 -10.70 -7.48 -33.51
N GLY A 151 -9.49 -7.26 -34.01
CA GLY A 151 -9.07 -6.12 -34.82
C GLY A 151 -8.10 -5.18 -34.08
N ILE A 152 -6.93 -5.05 -34.64
CA ILE A 152 -5.97 -3.99 -34.33
C ILE A 152 -6.09 -2.98 -35.47
N ASP A 153 -6.71 -1.85 -35.22
CA ASP A 153 -6.85 -0.76 -36.18
C ASP A 153 -5.71 0.25 -35.93
N LEU A 154 -4.66 0.12 -36.68
CA LEU A 154 -3.48 0.99 -36.58
C LEU A 154 -3.80 2.44 -36.94
N GLY A 155 -4.72 2.67 -37.90
CA GLY A 155 -5.09 4.02 -38.35
C GLY A 155 -5.92 4.79 -37.30
N LYS A 156 -6.70 4.10 -36.48
CA LYS A 156 -7.52 4.69 -35.41
C LYS A 156 -6.92 4.53 -34.03
N GLU A 157 -5.73 3.95 -33.92
CA GLU A 157 -5.03 3.70 -32.66
C GLU A 157 -5.90 2.95 -31.63
N LYS A 158 -6.65 1.93 -32.08
CA LYS A 158 -7.53 1.12 -31.25
C LYS A 158 -7.16 -0.35 -31.31
N VAL A 159 -7.03 -0.95 -30.14
CA VAL A 159 -6.77 -2.38 -29.99
C VAL A 159 -7.89 -3.02 -29.18
N ARG A 160 -8.50 -4.06 -29.74
CA ARG A 160 -9.46 -4.91 -29.03
C ARG A 160 -8.92 -6.33 -28.98
N VAL A 161 -8.58 -6.77 -27.79
CA VAL A 161 -8.01 -8.10 -27.53
C VAL A 161 -9.00 -8.90 -26.72
N ASN A 162 -9.41 -10.07 -27.22
CA ASN A 162 -10.28 -10.98 -26.48
C ASN A 162 -9.46 -11.73 -25.43
N HIS A 163 -8.29 -12.25 -25.83
CA HIS A 163 -7.42 -12.98 -24.92
C HIS A 163 -5.97 -12.54 -25.10
N ALA A 164 -5.34 -12.15 -24.01
CA ALA A 164 -3.90 -11.91 -23.90
C ALA A 164 -3.28 -12.89 -22.91
N LEU A 165 -2.15 -13.47 -23.25
CA LEU A 165 -1.31 -14.26 -22.37
C LEU A 165 0.11 -13.72 -22.43
N LEU A 166 0.63 -13.33 -21.25
CA LEU A 166 2.04 -13.05 -21.05
C LEU A 166 2.61 -14.09 -20.09
N ALA A 167 3.60 -14.83 -20.54
CA ALA A 167 4.18 -15.91 -19.74
C ALA A 167 5.71 -15.89 -19.79
N ASP A 168 6.32 -16.30 -18.66
CA ASP A 168 7.76 -16.40 -18.50
C ASP A 168 8.47 -15.10 -18.88
N ALA A 169 7.94 -13.99 -18.34
CA ALA A 169 8.43 -12.65 -18.63
C ALA A 169 9.11 -12.01 -17.42
N ARG A 170 10.12 -11.22 -17.70
CA ARG A 170 10.75 -10.32 -16.73
C ARG A 170 10.89 -8.95 -17.38
N LEU A 171 10.12 -7.99 -16.86
CA LEU A 171 10.04 -6.63 -17.39
C LEU A 171 10.47 -5.64 -16.31
N SER A 172 11.32 -4.69 -16.69
CA SER A 172 11.76 -3.57 -15.86
C SER A 172 11.40 -2.27 -16.54
N VAL A 173 10.77 -1.38 -15.79
CA VAL A 173 10.47 -0.01 -16.21
C VAL A 173 11.26 0.93 -15.31
N GLU A 174 12.09 1.74 -15.90
CA GLU A 174 12.88 2.79 -15.26
C GLU A 174 12.28 4.15 -15.64
N LEU A 175 11.86 4.93 -14.65
CA LEU A 175 11.39 6.30 -14.87
C LEU A 175 12.56 7.28 -14.79
N SER A 176 12.44 8.43 -15.43
CA SER A 176 13.47 9.47 -15.42
C SER A 176 12.86 10.82 -15.07
N ASP A 177 13.56 11.58 -14.20
CA ASP A 177 13.27 12.97 -13.89
C ASP A 177 14.12 13.95 -14.71
N THR A 178 15.15 13.45 -15.44
CA THR A 178 16.08 14.26 -16.24
C THR A 178 15.57 14.52 -17.65
N VAL A 179 14.61 13.72 -18.12
CA VAL A 179 13.93 13.99 -19.38
C VAL A 179 12.88 15.06 -19.12
N PRO A 180 12.97 16.25 -19.75
CA PRO A 180 11.95 17.26 -19.57
C PRO A 180 10.57 16.68 -19.85
N PRO A 181 9.52 17.04 -19.07
CA PRO A 181 8.18 16.63 -19.40
C PRO A 181 7.88 17.03 -20.84
N ASP A 182 7.42 16.07 -21.64
CA ASP A 182 7.03 16.36 -23.01
C ASP A 182 5.81 17.29 -22.96
N THR A 183 6.05 18.59 -23.13
CA THR A 183 5.01 19.61 -23.16
C THR A 183 4.25 19.62 -24.48
N THR A 184 4.68 18.82 -25.46
CA THR A 184 3.89 18.62 -26.67
C THR A 184 2.64 17.81 -26.32
N PRO A 185 1.45 18.19 -26.84
CA PRO A 185 0.26 17.38 -26.65
C PRO A 185 0.54 15.95 -27.09
N SER A 186 0.31 14.98 -26.22
CA SER A 186 0.50 13.57 -26.54
C SER A 186 -0.26 13.24 -27.83
N THR A 187 0.46 12.77 -28.84
CA THR A 187 -0.13 12.24 -30.07
C THR A 187 -0.50 10.77 -29.95
N ASN A 188 -0.31 10.18 -28.77
CA ASN A 188 -0.57 8.79 -28.50
C ASN A 188 -2.02 8.59 -28.05
N PHE A 189 -2.93 8.41 -29.00
CA PHE A 189 -4.36 8.21 -28.74
C PHE A 189 -4.76 6.75 -28.56
N TRP A 190 -3.81 5.86 -28.35
CA TRP A 190 -4.05 4.43 -28.21
C TRP A 190 -5.03 4.10 -27.10
N LYS A 191 -6.09 3.39 -27.48
CA LYS A 191 -7.09 2.81 -26.57
C LYS A 191 -7.07 1.30 -26.69
N VAL A 192 -6.80 0.64 -25.59
CA VAL A 192 -6.66 -0.81 -25.54
C VAL A 192 -7.77 -1.40 -24.65
N ASN A 193 -8.57 -2.27 -25.25
CA ASN A 193 -9.55 -3.07 -24.53
C ASN A 193 -9.08 -4.53 -24.51
N ILE A 194 -8.97 -5.13 -23.33
CA ILE A 194 -8.61 -6.54 -23.18
C ILE A 194 -9.72 -7.21 -22.36
N GLU A 195 -10.44 -8.15 -22.97
CA GLU A 195 -11.49 -8.88 -22.25
C GLU A 195 -10.89 -9.78 -21.17
N LYS A 196 -9.80 -10.48 -21.52
CA LYS A 196 -9.10 -11.36 -20.58
C LYS A 196 -7.58 -11.30 -20.78
N LEU A 197 -6.87 -10.82 -19.78
CA LEU A 197 -5.40 -10.85 -19.69
C LEU A 197 -4.98 -11.91 -18.68
N LYS A 198 -4.11 -12.81 -19.09
CA LYS A 198 -3.50 -13.81 -18.21
C LYS A 198 -2.00 -13.55 -18.09
N LEU A 199 -1.51 -13.47 -16.86
CA LEU A 199 -0.10 -13.36 -16.53
C LEU A 199 0.33 -14.67 -15.86
N LYS A 200 1.42 -15.28 -16.32
CA LYS A 200 2.00 -16.48 -15.74
C LYS A 200 3.51 -16.29 -15.57
N ASN A 201 4.02 -16.62 -14.40
CA ASN A 201 5.46 -16.58 -14.12
C ASN A 201 6.09 -15.28 -14.65
N THR A 202 5.50 -14.13 -14.28
CA THR A 202 5.88 -12.81 -14.81
C THR A 202 6.39 -11.94 -13.66
N ASP A 203 7.62 -11.44 -13.80
CA ASP A 203 8.22 -10.43 -12.92
C ASP A 203 8.09 -9.04 -13.56
N PHE A 204 7.64 -8.09 -12.79
CA PHE A 204 7.59 -6.68 -13.14
C PHE A 204 8.36 -5.86 -12.10
N VAL A 205 9.26 -5.00 -12.55
CA VAL A 205 10.07 -4.12 -11.72
C VAL A 205 9.88 -2.68 -12.17
N LEU A 206 9.52 -1.81 -11.25
CA LEU A 206 9.46 -0.36 -11.45
C LEU A 206 10.58 0.29 -10.65
N HIS A 207 11.41 1.08 -11.32
CA HIS A 207 12.42 1.94 -10.70
C HIS A 207 12.04 3.41 -10.87
N MET A 208 11.95 4.11 -9.76
CA MET A 208 11.77 5.57 -9.76
C MET A 208 13.11 6.28 -9.94
N PRO A 209 13.12 7.57 -10.33
CA PRO A 209 14.35 8.32 -10.53
C PRO A 209 15.28 8.29 -9.33
N GLY A 210 16.58 8.13 -9.58
CA GLY A 210 17.61 8.10 -8.54
C GLY A 210 17.49 6.91 -7.57
N ASP A 211 16.83 5.81 -8.00
CA ASP A 211 16.54 4.64 -7.17
C ASP A 211 15.85 4.96 -5.83
N THR A 212 15.10 6.06 -5.79
CA THR A 212 14.39 6.50 -4.59
C THR A 212 13.30 5.54 -4.17
N LEU A 213 12.62 4.93 -5.15
CA LEU A 213 11.59 3.93 -4.94
C LEU A 213 11.73 2.78 -5.93
N GLN A 214 11.67 1.57 -5.43
CA GLN A 214 11.58 0.36 -6.23
C GLN A 214 10.33 -0.44 -5.88
N VAL A 215 9.60 -0.87 -6.90
CA VAL A 215 8.45 -1.77 -6.74
C VAL A 215 8.68 -3.01 -7.59
N ASN A 216 8.69 -4.18 -6.96
CA ASN A 216 8.79 -5.46 -7.64
C ASN A 216 7.49 -6.23 -7.44
N ALA A 217 6.89 -6.70 -8.52
CA ALA A 217 5.67 -7.51 -8.49
C ALA A 217 5.87 -8.81 -9.29
N TYR A 218 5.70 -9.94 -8.63
CA TYR A 218 5.73 -11.26 -9.27
C TYR A 218 4.32 -11.82 -9.40
N PHE A 219 3.93 -12.12 -10.61
CA PHE A 219 2.65 -12.71 -10.99
C PHE A 219 2.84 -14.20 -11.29
N GLY A 220 2.66 -15.06 -10.28
CA GLY A 220 2.74 -16.51 -10.49
C GLY A 220 1.61 -17.02 -11.36
N ASP A 221 0.38 -16.61 -11.08
CA ASP A 221 -0.82 -16.82 -11.91
C ASP A 221 -1.79 -15.68 -11.63
N ALA A 222 -2.04 -14.83 -12.63
CA ALA A 222 -2.98 -13.74 -12.51
C ALA A 222 -3.88 -13.63 -13.74
N VAL A 223 -5.14 -13.29 -13.51
CA VAL A 223 -6.15 -13.08 -14.54
C VAL A 223 -6.83 -11.74 -14.29
N ALA A 224 -6.69 -10.82 -15.24
CA ALA A 224 -7.45 -9.59 -15.28
C ALA A 224 -8.54 -9.69 -16.37
N GLN A 225 -9.73 -9.20 -16.06
CA GLN A 225 -10.86 -9.20 -16.99
C GLN A 225 -11.42 -7.80 -17.13
N THR A 226 -11.93 -7.51 -18.32
CA THR A 226 -12.50 -6.19 -18.65
C THR A 226 -11.50 -5.07 -18.38
N THR A 227 -10.32 -5.20 -18.99
CA THR A 227 -9.25 -4.21 -18.86
C THR A 227 -9.39 -3.16 -19.95
N TYR A 228 -9.37 -1.90 -19.55
CA TYR A 228 -9.37 -0.73 -20.43
C TYR A 228 -8.20 0.18 -20.12
N LEU A 229 -7.43 0.53 -21.16
CA LEU A 229 -6.31 1.44 -21.07
C LEU A 229 -6.54 2.58 -22.08
N ASP A 230 -6.48 3.81 -21.61
CA ASP A 230 -6.46 5.02 -22.45
C ASP A 230 -5.12 5.73 -22.20
N LEU A 231 -4.18 5.52 -23.09
CA LEU A 231 -2.81 6.01 -22.91
C LEU A 231 -2.73 7.54 -23.00
N TYR A 232 -3.65 8.17 -23.74
CA TYR A 232 -3.74 9.63 -23.79
C TYR A 232 -4.13 10.25 -22.46
N LYS A 233 -5.07 9.59 -21.77
CA LYS A 233 -5.58 10.07 -20.47
C LYS A 233 -4.81 9.52 -19.27
N GLY A 234 -3.85 8.62 -19.45
CA GLY A 234 -3.24 7.90 -18.34
C GLY A 234 -4.25 7.09 -17.52
N LEU A 235 -5.35 6.64 -18.16
CA LEU A 235 -6.44 5.94 -17.50
C LEU A 235 -6.27 4.43 -17.63
N TYR A 236 -6.27 3.74 -16.50
CA TYR A 236 -6.16 2.28 -16.41
C TYR A 236 -7.31 1.73 -15.57
N GLN A 237 -8.08 0.82 -16.15
CA GLN A 237 -9.22 0.18 -15.49
C GLN A 237 -9.14 -1.34 -15.61
N ILE A 238 -9.47 -2.04 -14.53
CA ILE A 238 -9.60 -3.50 -14.52
C ILE A 238 -10.91 -3.82 -13.81
N GLY A 239 -11.84 -4.49 -14.49
CA GLY A 239 -13.11 -4.89 -13.92
C GLY A 239 -12.96 -5.93 -12.82
N HIS A 240 -12.19 -6.99 -13.09
CA HIS A 240 -11.92 -8.06 -12.13
C HIS A 240 -10.46 -8.49 -12.21
N LEU A 241 -9.84 -8.69 -11.06
CA LEU A 241 -8.49 -9.23 -10.90
C LEU A 241 -8.53 -10.44 -9.97
N ASP A 242 -7.97 -11.56 -10.41
CA ASP A 242 -7.66 -12.74 -9.59
C ASP A 242 -6.16 -13.01 -9.71
N TRP A 243 -5.41 -12.77 -8.65
CA TRP A 243 -3.96 -12.92 -8.59
C TRP A 243 -3.58 -13.91 -7.51
N LYS A 244 -2.91 -14.98 -7.89
CA LYS A 244 -2.45 -16.07 -7.01
C LYS A 244 -0.94 -16.25 -7.12
N LYS A 245 -0.36 -16.79 -6.05
CA LYS A 245 1.09 -17.03 -5.96
C LYS A 245 1.89 -15.75 -6.22
N GLY A 246 1.36 -14.61 -5.76
CA GLY A 246 1.96 -13.31 -5.92
C GLY A 246 3.07 -13.04 -4.91
N LYS A 247 3.95 -12.10 -5.28
CA LYS A 247 4.89 -11.44 -4.37
C LYS A 247 4.94 -9.97 -4.74
N VAL A 248 5.05 -9.11 -3.74
CA VAL A 248 5.24 -7.66 -3.95
C VAL A 248 6.29 -7.18 -2.98
N ASN A 249 7.30 -6.48 -3.50
CA ASN A 249 8.26 -5.73 -2.71
C ASN A 249 8.11 -4.24 -3.05
N TYR A 250 7.97 -3.44 -2.04
CA TYR A 250 7.95 -1.98 -2.10
C TYR A 250 9.07 -1.47 -1.22
N ASP A 251 9.98 -0.69 -1.75
CA ASP A 251 11.21 -0.27 -1.08
C ASP A 251 11.51 1.19 -1.37
N GLN A 252 11.52 2.02 -0.31
CA GLN A 252 11.99 3.41 -0.35
C GLN A 252 13.44 3.44 0.10
N ASN A 253 14.36 3.28 -0.84
CA ASN A 253 15.79 3.07 -0.60
C ASN A 253 16.48 4.19 0.22
N TYR A 254 15.93 5.40 0.26
CA TYR A 254 16.47 6.55 0.99
C TYR A 254 16.04 6.60 2.47
N ILE A 255 15.11 5.75 2.89
CA ILE A 255 14.62 5.68 4.28
C ILE A 255 15.29 4.50 4.98
N ARG A 256 15.72 4.70 6.23
CA ARG A 256 16.29 3.60 7.02
C ARG A 256 15.19 2.67 7.51
N PRO A 257 15.39 1.35 7.42
CA PRO A 257 14.45 0.38 7.95
C PRO A 257 14.22 0.56 9.46
N VAL A 258 12.98 0.32 9.90
CA VAL A 258 12.57 0.37 11.30
C VAL A 258 12.14 -1.00 11.80
N SER A 259 12.12 -1.19 13.13
CA SER A 259 11.63 -2.43 13.73
C SER A 259 10.11 -2.51 13.71
N GLY A 260 9.57 -3.73 13.64
CA GLY A 260 8.13 -3.97 13.56
C GLY A 260 7.61 -3.85 12.13
N MET A 261 6.42 -3.30 11.95
CA MET A 261 5.84 -3.06 10.63
C MET A 261 6.47 -1.83 10.00
N ASP A 262 7.19 -2.05 8.91
CA ASP A 262 7.89 -1.00 8.17
C ASP A 262 7.15 -0.69 6.87
N PHE A 263 6.40 0.41 6.86
CA PHE A 263 5.59 0.82 5.71
C PHE A 263 6.40 1.37 4.53
N ASN A 264 7.68 1.70 4.75
CA ASN A 264 8.58 2.15 3.70
C ASN A 264 9.33 1.00 3.02
N HIS A 265 9.30 -0.17 3.63
CA HIS A 265 9.99 -1.37 3.16
C HIS A 265 9.08 -2.59 3.32
N ILE A 266 8.07 -2.73 2.45
CA ILE A 266 7.08 -3.81 2.50
C ILE A 266 7.52 -4.97 1.61
N ALA A 267 7.45 -6.19 2.11
CA ALA A 267 7.66 -7.39 1.31
C ALA A 267 6.55 -8.43 1.56
N LEU A 268 5.66 -8.56 0.58
CA LEU A 268 4.55 -9.49 0.62
C LEU A 268 4.92 -10.79 -0.10
N ALA A 269 4.70 -11.91 0.57
CA ALA A 269 4.86 -13.25 0.02
C ALA A 269 3.55 -14.04 0.09
N ALA A 270 3.43 -15.07 -0.75
CA ALA A 270 2.25 -15.92 -0.86
C ALA A 270 0.95 -15.10 -1.09
N LEU A 271 1.05 -13.99 -1.81
CA LEU A 271 -0.06 -13.09 -2.07
C LEU A 271 -1.14 -13.79 -2.92
N THR A 272 -2.36 -13.77 -2.40
CA THR A 272 -3.59 -13.99 -3.15
C THR A 272 -4.42 -12.73 -3.06
N LEU A 273 -4.83 -12.17 -4.20
CA LEU A 273 -5.61 -10.94 -4.28
C LEU A 273 -6.76 -11.13 -5.27
N LYS A 274 -7.98 -10.90 -4.81
CA LYS A 274 -9.17 -10.76 -5.65
C LYS A 274 -9.70 -9.34 -5.50
N ALA A 275 -9.75 -8.61 -6.59
CA ALA A 275 -10.19 -7.23 -6.59
C ALA A 275 -11.17 -6.96 -7.72
N ASP A 276 -12.02 -5.98 -7.52
CA ASP A 276 -12.98 -5.49 -8.50
C ASP A 276 -12.81 -3.99 -8.69
N SER A 277 -13.18 -3.51 -9.88
CA SER A 277 -13.29 -2.08 -10.15
C SER A 277 -11.99 -1.29 -9.87
N PHE A 278 -10.83 -1.89 -10.16
CA PHE A 278 -9.58 -1.14 -10.11
C PHE A 278 -9.62 0.01 -11.13
N TYR A 279 -9.35 1.19 -10.64
CA TYR A 279 -9.27 2.43 -11.42
C TYR A 279 -8.01 3.19 -11.03
N TYR A 280 -7.25 3.63 -12.02
CA TYR A 280 -6.13 4.55 -11.86
C TYR A 280 -6.19 5.64 -12.92
N CYS A 281 -6.13 6.89 -12.52
CA CYS A 281 -6.00 8.06 -13.40
C CYS A 281 -5.51 9.26 -12.57
N ASP A 282 -4.55 10.01 -13.07
CA ASP A 282 -4.03 11.23 -12.44
C ASP A 282 -3.70 11.07 -10.96
N SER A 283 -2.93 10.04 -10.61
CA SER A 283 -2.57 9.66 -9.24
C SER A 283 -3.73 9.15 -8.37
N LYS A 284 -4.97 9.15 -8.86
CA LYS A 284 -6.10 8.57 -8.15
C LYS A 284 -6.15 7.06 -8.35
N ILE A 285 -6.14 6.34 -7.24
CA ILE A 285 -6.36 4.89 -7.17
C ILE A 285 -7.71 4.66 -6.49
N ASP A 286 -8.54 3.81 -7.07
CA ASP A 286 -9.78 3.34 -6.46
C ASP A 286 -9.91 1.84 -6.73
N VAL A 287 -9.96 1.03 -5.68
CA VAL A 287 -10.04 -0.43 -5.80
C VAL A 287 -10.93 -1.01 -4.73
N LYS A 288 -11.79 -1.95 -5.12
CA LYS A 288 -12.56 -2.78 -4.21
C LYS A 288 -11.86 -4.13 -4.06
N ILE A 289 -11.28 -4.35 -2.92
CA ILE A 289 -10.66 -5.63 -2.55
C ILE A 289 -11.77 -6.55 -2.04
N ARG A 290 -11.98 -7.69 -2.71
CA ARG A 290 -12.90 -8.74 -2.25
C ARG A 290 -12.24 -9.66 -1.24
N GLU A 291 -10.97 -9.96 -1.48
CA GLU A 291 -10.18 -10.84 -0.66
C GLU A 291 -8.70 -10.58 -0.92
N ALA A 292 -7.92 -10.39 0.12
CA ALA A 292 -6.47 -10.45 0.04
C ALA A 292 -5.93 -11.28 1.21
N GLN A 293 -4.93 -12.11 0.90
CA GLN A 293 -4.19 -12.95 1.84
C GLN A 293 -2.71 -12.82 1.52
N PHE A 294 -1.87 -12.68 2.53
CA PHE A 294 -0.42 -12.58 2.34
C PHE A 294 0.34 -12.76 3.65
N LYS A 295 1.64 -12.96 3.53
CA LYS A 295 2.61 -12.86 4.62
C LYS A 295 3.54 -11.70 4.34
N GLU A 296 3.75 -10.85 5.33
CA GLU A 296 4.67 -9.72 5.25
C GLU A 296 5.97 -10.06 6.00
N LYS A 297 7.12 -9.51 5.55
CA LYS A 297 8.47 -9.85 6.08
C LYS A 297 8.63 -9.58 7.57
N SER A 298 7.89 -8.63 8.15
CA SER A 298 7.89 -8.33 9.59
C SER A 298 7.28 -9.44 10.45
N GLY A 299 6.65 -10.44 9.83
CA GLY A 299 5.93 -11.52 10.49
C GLY A 299 4.42 -11.35 10.52
N LEU A 300 3.87 -10.25 9.96
CA LEU A 300 2.43 -10.10 9.81
C LEU A 300 1.89 -11.15 8.83
N GLN A 301 0.95 -11.95 9.28
CA GLN A 301 0.17 -12.82 8.44
C GLN A 301 -1.25 -12.27 8.32
N VAL A 302 -1.68 -11.98 7.11
CA VAL A 302 -3.05 -11.55 6.82
C VAL A 302 -3.78 -12.74 6.22
N ASP A 303 -4.78 -13.24 6.97
CA ASP A 303 -5.63 -14.36 6.52
C ASP A 303 -6.79 -13.84 5.66
N GLN A 304 -7.23 -12.61 5.92
CA GLN A 304 -8.28 -11.97 5.14
C GLN A 304 -8.19 -10.45 5.26
N LEU A 305 -8.19 -9.78 4.12
CA LEU A 305 -8.37 -8.34 4.00
C LEU A 305 -9.39 -8.08 2.90
N TYR A 306 -10.41 -7.31 3.19
CA TYR A 306 -11.40 -6.86 2.20
C TYR A 306 -11.92 -5.48 2.53
N GLY A 307 -12.49 -4.80 1.52
CA GLY A 307 -13.02 -3.46 1.62
C GLY A 307 -12.64 -2.60 0.42
N ARG A 308 -12.92 -1.32 0.50
CA ARG A 308 -12.60 -0.35 -0.55
C ARG A 308 -11.44 0.53 -0.13
N PHE A 309 -10.50 0.73 -1.04
CA PHE A 309 -9.34 1.61 -0.90
C PHE A 309 -9.43 2.69 -1.98
N VAL A 310 -9.45 3.95 -1.57
CA VAL A 310 -9.42 5.10 -2.46
C VAL A 310 -8.30 6.03 -2.00
N MET A 311 -7.41 6.40 -2.90
CA MET A 311 -6.31 7.29 -2.60
C MET A 311 -6.05 8.22 -3.80
N ASP A 312 -5.73 9.45 -3.52
CA ASP A 312 -5.17 10.41 -4.49
C ASP A 312 -4.03 11.20 -3.84
N SER A 313 -3.53 12.23 -4.51
CA SER A 313 -2.47 13.10 -3.98
C SER A 313 -2.86 13.89 -2.73
N VAL A 314 -4.16 13.98 -2.42
CA VAL A 314 -4.71 14.80 -1.33
C VAL A 314 -5.26 13.95 -0.20
N LYS A 315 -5.90 12.81 -0.52
CA LYS A 315 -6.68 12.01 0.44
C LYS A 315 -6.44 10.52 0.35
N LEU A 316 -6.56 9.87 1.51
CA LEU A 316 -6.74 8.43 1.67
C LEU A 316 -8.09 8.15 2.31
N GLN A 317 -8.89 7.29 1.69
CA GLN A 317 -10.19 6.86 2.18
C GLN A 317 -10.29 5.34 2.21
N LEU A 318 -10.67 4.82 3.36
CA LEU A 318 -10.92 3.41 3.63
C LEU A 318 -12.33 3.30 4.24
N PRO A 319 -13.39 3.32 3.42
CA PRO A 319 -14.76 3.42 3.96
C PRO A 319 -15.21 2.19 4.74
N ASP A 320 -14.65 1.01 4.48
CA ASP A 320 -15.11 -0.26 5.02
C ASP A 320 -14.02 -1.35 5.01
N ILE A 321 -12.85 -1.07 5.57
CA ILE A 321 -11.76 -2.06 5.63
C ILE A 321 -11.99 -3.05 6.77
N CYS A 322 -11.91 -4.33 6.44
CA CYS A 322 -11.88 -5.44 7.39
C CYS A 322 -10.58 -6.21 7.26
N LEU A 323 -9.88 -6.38 8.36
CA LEU A 323 -8.61 -7.10 8.47
C LEU A 323 -8.75 -8.26 9.46
N ARG A 324 -8.34 -9.44 9.05
CA ARG A 324 -8.22 -10.62 9.90
C ARG A 324 -6.82 -11.20 9.80
N THR A 325 -6.23 -11.44 10.95
CA THR A 325 -4.97 -12.16 11.16
C THR A 325 -5.24 -13.38 12.04
N PRO A 326 -4.28 -14.27 12.30
CA PRO A 326 -4.43 -15.33 13.28
C PRO A 326 -4.74 -14.83 14.69
N TYR A 327 -4.40 -13.56 15.02
CA TYR A 327 -4.49 -13.02 16.37
C TYR A 327 -5.48 -11.87 16.50
N SER A 328 -5.85 -11.22 15.40
CA SER A 328 -6.65 -9.99 15.40
C SER A 328 -7.80 -10.06 14.40
N GLN A 329 -8.87 -9.32 14.71
CA GLN A 329 -9.96 -9.05 13.79
C GLN A 329 -10.39 -7.60 13.96
N LEU A 330 -10.16 -6.77 12.93
CA LEU A 330 -10.38 -5.33 12.96
C LEU A 330 -11.29 -4.90 11.82
N GLN A 331 -12.17 -3.97 12.12
CA GLN A 331 -12.95 -3.21 11.15
C GLN A 331 -12.61 -1.74 11.32
N ALA A 332 -12.32 -1.06 10.23
CA ALA A 332 -11.95 0.34 10.24
C ALA A 332 -12.60 1.12 9.12
N THR A 333 -12.96 2.36 9.43
CA THR A 333 -13.29 3.40 8.47
C THR A 333 -12.29 4.54 8.67
N VAL A 334 -11.64 4.98 7.60
CA VAL A 334 -10.66 6.07 7.64
C VAL A 334 -10.93 7.05 6.52
N ASP A 335 -10.95 8.32 6.84
CA ASP A 335 -10.91 9.45 5.89
C ASP A 335 -9.79 10.39 6.36
N MET A 336 -8.71 10.44 5.62
CA MET A 336 -7.48 11.09 6.02
C MET A 336 -6.91 11.94 4.89
N ASP A 337 -6.52 13.18 5.19
CA ASP A 337 -5.72 13.98 4.28
C ASP A 337 -4.27 13.46 4.28
N MET A 338 -3.58 13.48 3.15
CA MET A 338 -2.22 12.93 3.02
C MET A 338 -1.20 13.63 3.94
N ASN A 339 -1.46 14.89 4.29
CA ASN A 339 -0.68 15.66 5.26
C ASN A 339 -1.22 15.59 6.70
N ALA A 340 -2.03 14.57 7.04
CA ALA A 340 -2.65 14.46 8.37
C ALA A 340 -1.63 14.47 9.53
N PHE A 341 -0.42 13.99 9.28
CA PHE A 341 0.67 13.92 10.27
C PHE A 341 1.72 15.02 10.11
N ASP A 342 1.48 16.02 9.23
CA ASP A 342 2.38 17.18 9.10
C ASP A 342 2.39 18.00 10.41
N GLU A 343 3.59 18.39 10.86
CA GLU A 343 3.75 19.12 12.13
C GLU A 343 3.30 20.59 12.04
N VAL A 344 3.42 21.21 10.87
CA VAL A 344 3.16 22.63 10.66
C VAL A 344 1.72 22.87 10.22
N LYS A 345 1.25 22.09 9.25
CA LYS A 345 -0.08 22.20 8.67
C LYS A 345 -0.76 20.83 8.62
N PRO A 346 -1.08 20.22 9.76
CA PRO A 346 -1.68 18.91 9.77
C PRO A 346 -3.06 18.92 9.13
N GLY A 347 -3.25 18.00 8.19
CA GLY A 347 -4.52 17.71 7.56
C GLY A 347 -5.49 16.99 8.49
N LYS A 348 -6.71 16.79 8.04
CA LYS A 348 -7.78 16.16 8.79
C LYS A 348 -7.64 14.65 8.79
N LEU A 349 -7.96 14.03 9.92
CA LEU A 349 -8.13 12.59 10.10
C LEU A 349 -9.47 12.32 10.78
N VAL A 350 -10.27 11.46 10.16
CA VAL A 350 -11.46 10.86 10.77
C VAL A 350 -11.30 9.36 10.71
N ALA A 351 -11.34 8.68 11.85
CA ALA A 351 -11.19 7.24 11.90
C ALA A 351 -12.19 6.63 12.89
N GLN A 352 -12.71 5.47 12.54
CA GLN A 352 -13.47 4.61 13.42
C GLN A 352 -12.81 3.24 13.41
N LEU A 353 -12.63 2.65 14.56
CA LEU A 353 -12.01 1.34 14.72
C LEU A 353 -12.85 0.50 15.66
N LYS A 354 -13.06 -0.78 15.30
CA LYS A 354 -13.73 -1.76 16.13
C LYS A 354 -13.14 -3.13 15.89
N GLY A 355 -12.95 -3.88 16.96
CA GLY A 355 -12.51 -5.28 16.85
C GLY A 355 -11.73 -5.80 18.02
N THR A 356 -10.91 -6.79 17.73
CA THR A 356 -9.98 -7.40 18.69
C THR A 356 -8.56 -7.33 18.13
N LEU A 357 -7.62 -6.98 18.98
CA LEU A 357 -6.20 -6.83 18.64
C LEU A 357 -5.37 -7.79 19.50
N GLY A 358 -4.77 -8.78 18.88
CA GLY A 358 -3.90 -9.74 19.54
C GLY A 358 -2.54 -9.14 19.91
N ARG A 359 -1.94 -9.70 20.94
CA ARG A 359 -0.64 -9.27 21.47
C ARG A 359 0.46 -9.18 20.40
N SER A 360 0.55 -10.19 19.54
CA SER A 360 1.58 -10.26 18.49
C SER A 360 1.45 -9.11 17.51
N ASP A 361 0.24 -8.85 17.02
CA ASP A 361 -0.02 -7.77 16.06
C ASP A 361 0.12 -6.40 16.72
N LEU A 362 -0.34 -6.24 17.98
CA LEU A 362 -0.15 -5.00 18.73
C LEU A 362 1.33 -4.61 18.78
N PHE A 363 2.21 -5.54 19.13
CA PHE A 363 3.64 -5.24 19.24
C PHE A 363 4.32 -5.09 17.87
N LEU A 364 3.82 -5.76 16.87
CA LEU A 364 4.29 -5.59 15.51
C LEU A 364 4.02 -4.17 14.99
N PHE A 365 2.78 -3.69 15.14
CA PHE A 365 2.41 -2.34 14.69
C PHE A 365 2.96 -1.22 15.57
N SER A 366 3.16 -1.48 16.85
CA SER A 366 3.70 -0.47 17.77
C SER A 366 5.23 -0.34 17.74
N GLY A 367 5.94 -1.28 17.10
CA GLY A 367 7.40 -1.27 17.06
C GLY A 367 8.02 -1.18 18.47
N ASP A 368 8.83 -0.16 18.70
CA ASP A 368 9.51 0.07 19.98
C ASP A 368 8.76 1.00 20.95
N ALA A 369 7.50 1.35 20.66
CA ALA A 369 6.71 2.23 21.50
C ALA A 369 6.47 1.66 22.93
N PHE A 370 6.47 0.33 23.07
CA PHE A 370 6.31 -0.31 24.39
C PHE A 370 7.64 -0.82 24.95
N PRO A 371 8.00 -0.47 26.20
CA PRO A 371 9.18 -0.98 26.87
C PRO A 371 9.21 -2.52 26.95
N GLY A 372 10.40 -3.10 26.86
CA GLY A 372 10.58 -4.56 26.90
C GLY A 372 10.03 -5.24 28.15
N ALA A 373 10.11 -4.57 29.31
CA ALA A 373 9.54 -5.07 30.55
C ALA A 373 8.02 -5.20 30.47
N MET A 374 7.35 -4.20 29.87
CA MET A 374 5.91 -4.22 29.62
C MET A 374 5.52 -5.32 28.66
N LYS A 375 6.26 -5.43 27.53
CA LYS A 375 6.01 -6.48 26.53
C LYS A 375 6.08 -7.89 27.14
N LYS A 376 7.04 -8.17 28.04
CA LYS A 376 7.21 -9.49 28.68
C LYS A 376 6.01 -9.88 29.56
N LYS A 377 5.42 -8.92 30.25
CA LYS A 377 4.31 -9.15 31.20
C LYS A 377 2.91 -8.91 30.62
N TRP A 378 2.82 -8.49 29.35
CA TRP A 378 1.53 -8.26 28.69
C TRP A 378 0.69 -9.54 28.63
N PRO A 379 -0.61 -9.49 28.98
CA PRO A 379 -1.51 -10.64 28.90
C PRO A 379 -1.59 -11.23 27.49
N PHE A 380 -1.82 -12.54 27.41
CA PHE A 380 -1.91 -13.24 26.12
C PHE A 380 -3.26 -13.06 25.42
N TYR A 381 -4.27 -12.63 26.13
CA TYR A 381 -5.60 -12.43 25.57
C TYR A 381 -5.63 -11.26 24.59
N PRO A 382 -6.44 -11.36 23.50
CA PRO A 382 -6.62 -10.23 22.60
C PRO A 382 -7.40 -9.10 23.30
N MET A 383 -6.96 -7.88 23.07
CA MET A 383 -7.60 -6.67 23.56
C MET A 383 -8.77 -6.29 22.65
N LYS A 384 -9.95 -6.09 23.22
CA LYS A 384 -11.07 -5.48 22.50
C LYS A 384 -10.84 -3.98 22.40
N ILE A 385 -11.07 -3.43 21.21
CA ILE A 385 -10.95 -2.00 20.93
C ILE A 385 -12.16 -1.51 20.16
N GLU A 386 -12.74 -0.40 20.58
CA GLU A 386 -13.79 0.32 19.87
C GLU A 386 -13.60 1.81 20.13
N GLY A 387 -13.78 2.66 19.11
CA GLY A 387 -13.70 4.11 19.29
C GLY A 387 -13.66 4.85 17.97
N SER A 388 -13.87 6.15 18.06
CA SER A 388 -13.76 7.08 16.93
C SER A 388 -12.83 8.23 17.26
N PHE A 389 -12.10 8.67 16.25
CA PHE A 389 -11.17 9.80 16.29
C PHE A 389 -11.56 10.80 15.19
N LYS A 390 -11.54 12.09 15.51
CA LYS A 390 -11.83 13.17 14.57
C LYS A 390 -11.00 14.39 14.90
N GLY A 391 -10.28 14.92 13.93
CA GLY A 391 -9.49 16.13 14.10
C GLY A 391 -8.20 16.10 13.31
N ASN A 392 -7.16 16.70 13.87
CA ASN A 392 -5.79 16.69 13.35
C ASN A 392 -4.79 16.71 14.51
N MET A 393 -3.49 16.77 14.22
CA MET A 393 -2.44 16.77 15.25
C MET A 393 -2.46 18.00 16.15
N GLN A 394 -3.06 19.13 15.74
CA GLN A 394 -3.19 20.34 16.56
C GLN A 394 -4.46 20.32 17.39
N GLN A 395 -5.55 19.74 16.90
CA GLN A 395 -6.82 19.67 17.62
C GLN A 395 -7.61 18.45 17.20
N ALA A 396 -7.80 17.55 18.14
CA ALA A 396 -8.50 16.29 17.94
C ALA A 396 -9.50 16.00 19.06
N SER A 397 -10.47 15.17 18.77
CA SER A 397 -11.37 14.55 19.73
C SER A 397 -11.47 13.07 19.48
N PHE A 398 -11.61 12.31 20.54
CA PHE A 398 -11.99 10.91 20.46
C PHE A 398 -13.26 10.67 21.28
N SER A 399 -14.08 9.76 20.82
CA SER A 399 -15.36 9.44 21.46
C SER A 399 -15.66 7.96 21.42
N GLY A 400 -16.35 7.48 22.43
CA GLY A 400 -16.73 6.08 22.56
C GLY A 400 -15.53 5.15 22.64
N LEU A 401 -14.35 5.63 23.08
CA LEU A 401 -13.19 4.77 23.23
C LEU A 401 -13.48 3.73 24.31
N LYS A 402 -13.46 2.47 23.93
CA LYS A 402 -13.57 1.31 24.84
C LYS A 402 -12.40 0.38 24.59
N LEU A 403 -11.62 0.15 25.61
CA LEU A 403 -10.53 -0.82 25.63
C LEU A 403 -10.82 -1.85 26.71
N SER A 404 -10.76 -3.12 26.36
CA SER A 404 -10.91 -4.20 27.32
C SER A 404 -9.85 -5.27 27.06
N LEU A 405 -8.94 -5.40 28.01
CA LEU A 405 -7.94 -6.46 28.02
C LEU A 405 -8.33 -7.46 29.12
N PRO A 406 -8.82 -8.64 28.78
CA PRO A 406 -9.26 -9.63 29.76
C PRO A 406 -8.20 -9.87 30.84
N THR A 407 -8.62 -10.00 32.06
CA THR A 407 -7.78 -10.14 33.27
C THR A 407 -6.95 -8.93 33.69
N ALA A 408 -6.86 -7.88 32.85
CA ALA A 408 -6.03 -6.71 33.12
C ALA A 408 -6.84 -5.44 33.39
N PHE A 409 -7.65 -4.99 32.45
CA PHE A 409 -8.45 -3.78 32.62
C PHE A 409 -9.63 -3.68 31.65
N GLU A 410 -10.58 -2.86 32.01
CA GLU A 410 -11.62 -2.29 31.17
C GLU A 410 -11.55 -0.77 31.29
N LEU A 411 -11.57 -0.08 30.17
CA LEU A 411 -11.49 1.38 30.09
C LEU A 411 -12.50 1.90 29.08
N SER A 412 -13.26 2.90 29.47
CA SER A 412 -14.01 3.76 28.56
C SER A 412 -13.56 5.21 28.74
N ALA A 413 -13.40 5.92 27.65
CA ALA A 413 -12.96 7.31 27.67
C ALA A 413 -13.50 8.11 26.50
N ASP A 414 -13.74 9.39 26.76
CA ASP A 414 -14.05 10.43 25.77
C ASP A 414 -13.17 11.62 26.05
N GLY A 415 -12.75 12.35 25.00
CA GLY A 415 -11.85 13.45 25.25
C GLY A 415 -11.52 14.32 24.06
N LYS A 416 -10.84 15.43 24.41
CA LYS A 416 -10.25 16.36 23.44
C LYS A 416 -8.75 16.44 23.68
N LEU A 417 -8.01 16.47 22.61
CA LEU A 417 -6.55 16.51 22.59
C LEU A 417 -6.09 17.68 21.74
N GLY A 418 -4.97 18.26 22.06
CA GLY A 418 -4.35 19.31 21.26
C GLY A 418 -2.84 19.25 21.33
N ASN A 419 -2.18 19.69 20.25
CA ASN A 419 -0.71 19.71 20.11
C ASN A 419 -0.08 18.33 20.34
N LEU A 420 -0.61 17.31 19.66
CA LEU A 420 -0.22 15.90 19.85
C LEU A 420 1.24 15.61 19.48
N THR A 421 1.85 16.45 18.66
CA THR A 421 3.26 16.33 18.23
C THR A 421 4.25 16.98 19.19
N ASP A 422 3.78 17.84 20.13
CA ASP A 422 4.63 18.54 21.09
C ASP A 422 4.14 18.30 22.52
N MET A 423 4.78 17.38 23.22
CA MET A 423 4.43 17.02 24.60
C MET A 423 4.54 18.20 25.58
N ASN A 424 5.42 19.17 25.30
CA ASN A 424 5.55 20.36 26.15
C ASN A 424 4.38 21.34 26.00
N ARG A 425 3.61 21.20 24.92
CA ARG A 425 2.43 22.02 24.61
C ARG A 425 1.16 21.18 24.55
N LEU A 426 1.22 19.92 24.94
CA LEU A 426 0.09 18.99 24.95
C LEU A 426 -1.09 19.60 25.73
N LYS A 427 -2.25 19.59 25.11
CA LYS A 427 -3.52 19.89 25.75
C LYS A 427 -4.38 18.63 25.76
N ALA A 428 -4.95 18.30 26.90
CA ALA A 428 -5.86 17.18 27.01
C ALA A 428 -6.99 17.49 28.00
N ASN A 429 -8.17 17.02 27.68
CA ASN A 429 -9.30 16.99 28.61
C ASN A 429 -10.03 15.68 28.36
N VAL A 430 -9.88 14.72 29.27
CA VAL A 430 -10.31 13.34 29.09
C VAL A 430 -11.17 12.93 30.27
N ASP A 431 -12.40 12.54 29.99
CA ASP A 431 -13.28 11.84 30.91
C ASP A 431 -13.06 10.33 30.76
N LEU A 432 -12.83 9.65 31.87
CA LEU A 432 -12.56 8.23 31.87
C LEU A 432 -13.36 7.46 32.94
N ASN A 433 -13.63 6.22 32.64
CA ASN A 433 -14.15 5.22 33.54
C ASN A 433 -13.39 3.91 33.31
N ALA A 434 -12.65 3.46 34.32
CA ALA A 434 -11.82 2.28 34.22
C ALA A 434 -12.06 1.33 35.37
N ARG A 435 -11.90 0.05 35.10
CA ARG A 435 -11.80 -1.01 36.11
C ARG A 435 -10.53 -1.80 35.86
N THR A 436 -9.71 -1.93 36.87
CA THR A 436 -8.43 -2.61 36.76
C THR A 436 -8.45 -3.93 37.51
N TYR A 437 -7.69 -4.91 37.03
CA TYR A 437 -7.52 -6.21 37.65
C TYR A 437 -6.02 -6.46 37.86
N HIS A 438 -5.33 -7.19 36.98
CA HIS A 438 -3.89 -7.46 37.08
C HIS A 438 -3.11 -6.54 36.16
N LEU A 439 -2.38 -5.58 36.74
CA LEU A 439 -1.61 -4.56 36.01
C LEU A 439 -0.10 -4.83 36.01
N ASP A 440 0.31 -6.10 36.11
CA ASP A 440 1.72 -6.49 36.21
C ASP A 440 2.57 -5.97 35.06
N PHE A 441 1.99 -5.82 33.87
CA PHE A 441 2.65 -5.27 32.70
C PHE A 441 2.92 -3.75 32.80
N ILE A 442 2.09 -3.02 33.55
CA ILE A 442 2.30 -1.59 33.86
C ILE A 442 3.28 -1.45 35.03
N THR A 443 3.08 -2.20 36.09
CA THR A 443 3.94 -2.11 37.27
C THR A 443 5.35 -2.60 37.04
N ALA A 444 5.57 -3.45 36.01
CA ALA A 444 6.91 -3.85 35.54
C ALA A 444 7.77 -2.68 35.01
N MET A 445 7.19 -1.51 34.77
CA MET A 445 7.93 -0.28 34.38
C MET A 445 8.35 0.57 35.58
N LEU A 446 7.81 0.28 36.76
CA LEU A 446 8.13 1.00 37.99
C LEU A 446 9.41 0.46 38.62
N ASP A 447 10.03 1.28 39.47
CA ASP A 447 11.22 0.87 40.23
C ASP A 447 10.92 -0.37 41.07
N PRO A 448 11.72 -1.44 40.95
CA PRO A 448 11.52 -2.66 41.74
C PRO A 448 11.52 -2.42 43.26
N SER A 449 12.28 -1.43 43.75
CA SER A 449 12.31 -1.08 45.18
C SER A 449 10.97 -0.51 45.64
N LEU A 450 10.34 0.33 44.82
CA LEU A 450 9.01 0.88 45.07
C LEU A 450 7.96 -0.23 45.12
N MET A 451 8.04 -1.22 44.24
CA MET A 451 7.12 -2.34 44.16
C MET A 451 7.27 -3.37 45.30
N GLN A 452 8.33 -3.28 46.10
CA GLN A 452 8.45 -4.04 47.34
C GLN A 452 7.61 -3.44 48.48
N GLU A 453 7.40 -2.14 48.44
CA GLU A 453 6.64 -1.41 49.47
C GLU A 453 5.15 -1.22 49.10
N ILE A 454 4.88 -1.05 47.81
CA ILE A 454 3.55 -0.71 47.27
C ILE A 454 3.02 -1.85 46.40
N ARG A 455 1.76 -2.16 46.54
CA ARG A 455 1.03 -3.09 45.68
C ARG A 455 -0.14 -2.36 45.01
N VAL A 456 -0.39 -2.63 43.76
CA VAL A 456 -1.62 -2.21 43.08
C VAL A 456 -2.65 -3.34 43.24
N PRO A 457 -3.71 -3.15 44.04
CA PRO A 457 -4.70 -4.19 44.23
C PRO A 457 -5.54 -4.40 42.96
N SER A 458 -6.09 -5.61 42.84
CA SER A 458 -7.05 -5.94 41.77
C SER A 458 -8.45 -5.39 42.11
N GLY A 459 -9.24 -5.09 41.07
CA GLY A 459 -10.63 -4.66 41.23
C GLY A 459 -10.83 -3.18 41.55
N ILE A 460 -9.81 -2.35 41.29
CA ILE A 460 -9.95 -0.89 41.46
C ILE A 460 -10.82 -0.32 40.33
N GLY A 461 -11.88 0.40 40.73
CA GLY A 461 -12.64 1.27 39.84
C GLY A 461 -12.11 2.69 39.89
N ILE A 462 -11.92 3.33 38.73
CA ILE A 462 -11.45 4.71 38.58
C ILE A 462 -12.43 5.44 37.67
N ARG A 463 -12.99 6.55 38.16
CA ARG A 463 -13.88 7.39 37.34
C ARG A 463 -13.55 8.86 37.55
N GLY A 464 -13.49 9.62 36.48
CA GLY A 464 -13.29 11.05 36.58
C GLY A 464 -12.68 11.68 35.37
N ASN A 465 -12.02 12.82 35.57
CA ASN A 465 -11.48 13.67 34.53
C ASN A 465 -9.97 13.89 34.72
N ILE A 466 -9.23 13.84 33.63
CA ILE A 466 -7.80 14.19 33.56
C ILE A 466 -7.63 15.33 32.57
N GLN A 467 -6.90 16.36 32.98
CA GLN A 467 -6.57 17.51 32.17
C GLN A 467 -5.05 17.69 32.08
N ALA A 468 -4.57 18.09 30.91
CA ALA A 468 -3.20 18.50 30.69
C ALA A 468 -3.20 19.86 29.94
N ASP A 469 -2.28 20.75 30.28
CA ASP A 469 -2.02 22.00 29.58
C ASP A 469 -0.51 22.30 29.66
N GLY A 470 0.23 21.77 28.70
CA GLY A 470 1.68 21.78 28.71
C GLY A 470 2.26 21.06 29.92
N SER A 471 2.99 21.79 30.75
CA SER A 471 3.58 21.26 31.99
C SER A 471 2.59 21.04 33.14
N ARG A 472 1.36 21.51 33.01
CA ARG A 472 0.35 21.46 34.06
C ARG A 472 -0.60 20.30 33.87
N TYR A 473 -0.75 19.51 34.90
CA TYR A 473 -1.70 18.39 34.93
C TYR A 473 -2.69 18.60 36.06
N ALA A 474 -3.95 18.32 35.81
CA ALA A 474 -5.00 18.35 36.84
C ALA A 474 -5.87 17.09 36.72
N THR A 475 -6.32 16.59 37.85
CA THR A 475 -7.18 15.44 37.86
C THR A 475 -8.21 15.52 38.98
N ARG A 476 -9.42 15.01 38.69
CA ARG A 476 -10.49 14.74 39.67
C ARG A 476 -10.95 13.32 39.47
N LEU A 477 -10.54 12.45 40.41
CA LEU A 477 -10.83 11.03 40.30
C LEU A 477 -11.64 10.58 41.52
N ALA A 478 -12.62 9.73 41.26
CA ALA A 478 -13.24 8.88 42.23
C ALA A 478 -12.69 7.45 42.06
N ILE A 479 -12.07 6.95 43.08
CA ILE A 479 -11.45 5.63 43.10
C ILE A 479 -12.25 4.74 44.06
N THR A 480 -12.56 3.53 43.66
CA THR A 480 -13.25 2.52 44.51
C THR A 480 -12.40 1.28 44.63
N GLU A 481 -12.29 0.74 45.80
CA GLU A 481 -11.58 -0.49 46.11
C GLU A 481 -12.44 -1.32 47.12
N GLY A 482 -13.07 -2.37 46.64
CA GLY A 482 -14.03 -3.12 47.45
C GLY A 482 -15.14 -2.22 47.99
N ARG A 483 -15.20 -2.05 49.32
CA ARG A 483 -16.11 -1.12 50.01
C ARG A 483 -15.50 0.25 50.23
N GLY A 484 -14.20 0.40 50.00
CA GLY A 484 -13.46 1.66 50.15
C GLY A 484 -13.73 2.64 49.02
N ARG A 485 -13.73 3.92 49.32
CA ARG A 485 -13.90 5.03 48.37
C ARG A 485 -12.86 6.10 48.62
N MET A 486 -12.27 6.60 47.57
CA MET A 486 -11.31 7.71 47.63
C MET A 486 -11.64 8.74 46.55
N ARG A 487 -11.60 10.01 46.90
CA ARG A 487 -11.65 11.13 45.97
C ARG A 487 -10.28 11.79 45.94
N VAL A 488 -9.78 12.01 44.78
CA VAL A 488 -8.49 12.68 44.51
C VAL A 488 -8.74 13.90 43.63
N ASP A 489 -8.41 15.07 44.17
CA ASP A 489 -8.32 16.33 43.38
C ASP A 489 -6.86 16.77 43.44
N ALA A 490 -6.15 16.68 42.33
CA ALA A 490 -4.72 16.96 42.29
C ALA A 490 -4.36 17.84 41.12
N LYS A 491 -3.37 18.73 41.34
CA LYS A 491 -2.75 19.56 40.32
C LYS A 491 -1.24 19.44 40.45
N ILE A 492 -0.56 19.27 39.35
CA ILE A 492 0.89 19.12 39.27
C ILE A 492 1.42 20.04 38.16
N ASP A 493 2.47 20.80 38.44
CA ASP A 493 3.24 21.56 37.44
C ASP A 493 4.64 20.95 37.36
N VAL A 494 4.90 20.28 36.24
CA VAL A 494 6.13 19.54 35.99
C VAL A 494 7.13 20.47 35.30
N LYS A 495 8.33 20.60 35.84
CA LYS A 495 9.45 21.27 35.15
C LYS A 495 10.44 20.24 34.69
N THR A 496 10.89 20.36 33.46
CA THR A 496 11.91 19.47 32.88
C THR A 496 13.29 20.13 32.94
N ARG A 497 14.33 19.32 33.07
CA ARG A 497 15.72 19.69 32.92
C ARG A 497 16.10 19.79 31.43
N LYS A 498 17.30 20.27 31.16
CA LYS A 498 17.84 20.37 29.79
C LYS A 498 17.98 19.01 29.09
N ASP A 499 18.14 17.93 29.83
CA ASP A 499 18.23 16.55 29.36
C ASP A 499 16.86 15.89 29.14
N GLY A 500 15.75 16.65 29.32
CA GLY A 500 14.38 16.15 29.21
C GLY A 500 13.86 15.42 30.44
N SER A 501 14.67 15.17 31.46
CA SER A 501 14.23 14.55 32.71
C SER A 501 13.38 15.49 33.57
N ILE A 502 12.46 14.93 34.38
CA ILE A 502 11.65 15.71 35.32
C ILE A 502 12.56 16.25 36.43
N ASP A 503 12.47 17.58 36.68
CA ASP A 503 13.14 18.21 37.80
C ASP A 503 12.31 18.06 39.07
N MET A 504 12.55 17.00 39.83
CA MET A 504 11.83 16.69 41.05
C MET A 504 11.96 17.77 42.12
N ASN A 505 13.02 18.57 42.12
CA ASN A 505 13.22 19.67 43.04
C ASN A 505 12.37 20.91 42.71
N ARG A 506 11.83 20.98 41.49
CA ARG A 506 10.98 22.07 41.00
C ARG A 506 9.56 21.62 40.68
N LEU A 507 9.21 20.37 40.98
CA LEU A 507 7.87 19.83 40.84
C LEU A 507 6.95 20.56 41.82
N ALA A 508 6.01 21.35 41.32
CA ALA A 508 4.99 21.96 42.16
C ALA A 508 3.73 21.08 42.18
N TYR A 509 3.15 20.89 43.32
CA TYR A 509 1.97 20.02 43.46
C TYR A 509 0.99 20.58 44.49
N GLN A 510 -0.30 20.28 44.28
CA GLN A 510 -1.38 20.48 45.21
C GLN A 510 -2.31 19.26 45.09
N ALA A 511 -2.60 18.61 46.18
CA ALA A 511 -3.50 17.46 46.21
C ALA A 511 -4.44 17.52 47.42
N LYS A 512 -5.69 17.17 47.18
CA LYS A 512 -6.69 16.93 48.21
C LYS A 512 -7.20 15.50 48.02
N ILE A 513 -7.00 14.68 49.01
CA ILE A 513 -7.39 13.28 49.04
C ILE A 513 -8.39 13.10 50.17
N GLN A 514 -9.53 12.51 49.89
CA GLN A 514 -10.53 12.11 50.88
C GLN A 514 -10.73 10.60 50.75
N ALA A 515 -10.41 9.88 51.76
CA ALA A 515 -10.54 8.42 51.85
C ALA A 515 -11.60 8.02 52.86
N HIS A 516 -12.40 7.04 52.52
CA HIS A 516 -13.38 6.42 53.39
C HIS A 516 -13.25 4.90 53.28
N ASN A 517 -12.91 4.26 54.39
CA ASN A 517 -12.78 2.80 54.54
C ASN A 517 -11.88 2.17 53.44
N ILE A 518 -10.79 2.83 53.08
CA ILE A 518 -9.80 2.26 52.14
C ILE A 518 -9.00 1.20 52.85
N GLN A 519 -8.87 0.01 52.25
CA GLN A 519 -8.11 -1.10 52.80
C GLN A 519 -6.61 -0.87 52.53
N ALA A 520 -5.98 -0.14 53.46
CA ALA A 520 -4.60 0.28 53.30
C ALA A 520 -3.61 -0.88 53.12
N LYS A 521 -3.87 -2.01 53.77
CA LYS A 521 -3.08 -3.25 53.64
C LYS A 521 -3.03 -3.81 52.22
N HIS A 522 -4.03 -3.54 51.40
CA HIS A 522 -4.01 -3.96 49.98
C HIS A 522 -3.01 -3.16 49.16
N PHE A 523 -2.73 -1.90 49.53
CA PHE A 523 -1.77 -1.02 48.87
C PHE A 523 -0.39 -1.06 49.51
N LEU A 524 -0.33 -1.23 50.83
CA LEU A 524 0.87 -1.20 51.66
C LEU A 524 0.99 -2.51 52.46
N PRO A 525 1.29 -3.64 51.84
CA PRO A 525 1.19 -4.97 52.46
C PRO A 525 2.16 -5.18 53.62
N LYS A 526 3.24 -4.40 53.69
CA LYS A 526 4.23 -4.47 54.77
C LYS A 526 3.88 -3.62 55.99
N GLN A 527 2.89 -2.73 55.87
CA GLN A 527 2.46 -1.87 56.97
C GLN A 527 1.31 -2.53 57.73
N ASP A 528 1.32 -2.37 59.03
CA ASP A 528 0.27 -2.91 59.93
C ASP A 528 -0.94 -1.97 60.00
N LEU A 529 -1.42 -1.58 58.82
CA LEU A 529 -2.52 -0.66 58.60
C LEU A 529 -3.63 -1.35 57.82
N HIS A 530 -4.73 -1.68 58.45
CA HIS A 530 -5.83 -2.43 57.83
C HIS A 530 -6.76 -1.51 57.02
N SER A 531 -7.38 -0.55 57.68
CA SER A 531 -8.27 0.40 57.01
C SER A 531 -7.99 1.84 57.40
N PHE A 532 -8.30 2.76 56.47
CA PHE A 532 -8.10 4.17 56.68
C PHE A 532 -9.33 4.98 56.25
N THR A 533 -9.79 5.86 57.13
CA THR A 533 -10.77 6.91 56.82
C THR A 533 -10.20 8.25 57.29
N GLY A 534 -10.13 9.22 56.34
CA GLY A 534 -9.58 10.52 56.65
C GLY A 534 -9.41 11.39 55.41
N SER A 535 -8.75 12.53 55.57
CA SER A 535 -8.39 13.42 54.48
C SER A 535 -6.95 13.86 54.60
N LEU A 536 -6.34 14.07 53.42
CA LEU A 536 -4.99 14.63 53.26
C LEU A 536 -5.07 15.80 52.30
N GLU A 537 -4.61 16.96 52.73
CA GLU A 537 -4.36 18.12 51.88
C GLU A 537 -2.87 18.37 51.89
N ALA A 538 -2.24 18.37 50.70
CA ALA A 538 -0.82 18.63 50.55
C ALA A 538 -0.59 19.64 49.47
N LYS A 539 0.31 20.60 49.71
CA LYS A 539 0.76 21.60 48.75
C LYS A 539 2.25 21.82 48.92
N GLY A 540 2.98 21.80 47.80
CA GLY A 540 4.42 21.92 47.93
C GLY A 540 5.15 22.15 46.61
N VAL A 541 6.46 22.33 46.73
CA VAL A 541 7.44 22.36 45.66
C VAL A 541 8.61 21.48 46.08
N GLY A 542 9.03 20.58 45.18
CA GLY A 542 10.08 19.62 45.47
C GLY A 542 9.58 18.37 46.20
N THR A 543 10.20 17.24 45.97
CA THR A 543 9.83 15.94 46.56
C THR A 543 10.88 15.39 47.51
N ASP A 544 12.11 15.92 47.50
CA ASP A 544 13.17 15.53 48.41
C ASP A 544 13.07 16.33 49.71
N VAL A 545 12.59 15.70 50.77
CA VAL A 545 12.39 16.33 52.09
C VAL A 545 13.69 16.79 52.74
N LEU A 546 14.83 16.29 52.33
CA LEU A 546 16.15 16.70 52.80
C LEU A 546 16.72 17.89 52.04
N SER A 547 16.13 18.23 50.92
CA SER A 547 16.58 19.37 50.10
C SER A 547 16.12 20.69 50.69
N PRO A 548 17.01 21.70 50.87
CA PRO A 548 16.66 23.05 51.36
C PRO A 548 15.73 23.81 50.42
N ARG A 549 15.51 23.31 49.22
CA ARG A 549 14.60 23.90 48.22
C ARG A 549 13.18 23.35 48.33
N THR A 550 12.97 22.28 49.08
CA THR A 550 11.66 21.65 49.24
C THR A 550 10.81 22.46 50.23
N ARG A 551 9.60 22.79 49.80
CA ARG A 551 8.58 23.41 50.63
C ARG A 551 7.34 22.49 50.64
N LEU A 552 6.92 22.02 51.79
CA LEU A 552 5.74 21.16 51.93
C LEU A 552 4.85 21.72 53.04
N GLN A 553 3.59 21.91 52.73
CA GLN A 553 2.51 22.10 53.70
C GLN A 553 1.58 20.92 53.56
N ALA A 554 1.39 20.17 54.62
CA ALA A 554 0.47 19.07 54.65
C ALA A 554 -0.44 19.17 55.86
N LYS A 555 -1.73 18.91 55.65
CA LYS A 555 -2.74 18.78 56.68
C LYS A 555 -3.39 17.41 56.53
N ALA A 556 -3.24 16.60 57.52
CA ALA A 556 -3.91 15.31 57.60
C ALA A 556 -4.96 15.33 58.69
N GLN A 557 -6.14 14.81 58.38
CA GLN A 557 -7.19 14.56 59.36
C GLN A 557 -7.52 13.08 59.30
N VAL A 558 -7.29 12.41 60.41
CA VAL A 558 -7.53 10.98 60.52
C VAL A 558 -8.79 10.78 61.38
N ASN A 559 -9.80 10.17 60.79
CA ASN A 559 -11.06 9.91 61.48
C ASN A 559 -11.12 8.49 62.05
N GLN A 560 -10.51 7.53 61.35
CA GLN A 560 -10.45 6.12 61.79
C GLN A 560 -9.24 5.43 61.17
N ILE A 561 -8.51 4.71 61.97
CA ILE A 561 -7.45 3.77 61.60
C ILE A 561 -7.76 2.44 62.28
N GLN A 562 -7.62 1.35 61.54
CA GLN A 562 -7.69 -0.03 62.04
C GLN A 562 -6.43 -0.78 61.64
#